data_f490c20da3b7843e8d25dedabd303ae9
#
_entry.id   f490c20da3b7843e8d25dedabd303ae9
#
_cell.length_a   1.000
_cell.length_b   1.000
_cell.length_c   1.000
_cell.angle_alpha   90.00
_cell.angle_beta   90.00
_cell.angle_gamma   90.00
#
_symmetry.space_group_name_H-M   'P 1'
#
loop_
_entity.id
_entity.type
_entity.pdbx_description
1 polymer ?
#
loop_
_entity_poly.entity_id
_entity_poly.type
_entity_poly.pdbx_seq_one_letter_code
_entity_poly.pdbx_strand_id
1 'polypeptide(L)'
;MSATLDRLRRLQELRPQRTRPEPEAPPSPEPLPQPVVTPRGTTRLEELVPGEILENSAGLCYVRTQAYPLASARGQYPLGNLLARHPITFAPFHPNFGLRDTVDFRQAAFIDTETTGLGGGAGVYCFMVGVGTFECGVWSAECGIETNHPNAFPASSDPTHFVVRQFFMRNPAEEGALMFALAELLERYEMSVTFNGRTFDLPLLRTRLQQNQRMYPDLRGSARLLAAERPHLDLLHPARRLWKRRLQSCRLINLEQMILGLQRSEEDVPGHLIPMLYTDYMRTGNAHEMRRVFYHNCEDIVSMVALADHLGRAYAEPAAQSDTPLQGLDWLAMGQCYEKLGQLPSAENAYQQALALLREPAAQADAYQALAQVQKRQGNWPAASETW
;
A
#
# COMPACT_ATOMS: atom_id res chain seq x y z
N MET A 1 45.73 26.55 22.09
CA MET A 1 45.21 25.36 21.33
C MET A 1 45.77 24.03 21.81
N SER A 2 46.76 23.98 22.72
CA SER A 2 47.34 22.72 23.23
C SER A 2 46.49 22.01 24.30
N ALA A 3 45.87 22.73 25.23
CA ALA A 3 45.17 22.13 26.37
C ALA A 3 43.89 21.33 26.00
N THR A 4 43.24 21.64 24.86
CA THR A 4 42.03 20.94 24.41
C THR A 4 42.34 19.60 23.73
N LEU A 5 43.46 19.53 23.05
CA LEU A 5 43.94 18.30 22.44
C LEU A 5 44.42 17.27 23.47
N ASP A 6 45.09 17.72 24.54
CA ASP A 6 45.50 16.87 25.64
C ASP A 6 44.32 16.33 26.46
N ARG A 7 43.26 17.12 26.59
CA ARG A 7 42.02 16.67 27.24
C ARG A 7 41.26 15.62 26.43
N LEU A 8 41.29 15.74 25.10
CA LEU A 8 40.70 14.74 24.18
C LEU A 8 41.48 13.42 24.17
N ARG A 9 42.82 13.46 24.23
CA ARG A 9 43.65 12.26 24.35
C ARG A 9 43.38 11.52 25.65
N ARG A 10 43.29 12.18 26.80
CA ARG A 10 42.95 11.57 28.11
C ARG A 10 41.56 10.97 28.12
N LEU A 11 40.59 11.54 27.40
CA LEU A 11 39.25 10.96 27.28
C LEU A 11 39.21 9.73 26.38
N GLN A 12 40.12 9.60 25.42
CA GLN A 12 40.25 8.38 24.61
C GLN A 12 40.91 7.22 25.39
N GLU A 13 41.84 7.53 26.29
CA GLU A 13 42.48 6.54 27.15
C GLU A 13 41.58 5.99 28.27
N LEU A 14 40.52 6.74 28.64
CA LEU A 14 39.52 6.34 29.65
C LEU A 14 38.38 5.50 29.10
N ARG A 15 38.34 5.21 27.79
CA ARG A 15 37.32 4.28 27.24
C ARG A 15 37.67 2.86 27.68
N PRO A 16 36.84 2.16 28.47
CA PRO A 16 37.04 0.76 28.77
C PRO A 16 37.08 0.00 27.42
N GLN A 17 38.16 -0.75 27.19
CA GLN A 17 38.23 -1.70 26.09
C GLN A 17 37.18 -2.76 26.35
N ARG A 18 36.01 -2.61 25.72
CA ARG A 18 35.04 -3.69 25.60
C ARG A 18 35.67 -4.71 24.67
N THR A 19 36.28 -5.76 25.26
CA THR A 19 36.56 -7.01 24.56
C THR A 19 35.21 -7.53 24.08
N ARG A 20 34.94 -7.32 22.79
CA ARG A 20 33.80 -7.92 22.12
C ARG A 20 34.12 -9.43 22.09
N PRO A 21 33.27 -10.32 22.62
CA PRO A 21 33.46 -11.76 22.37
C PRO A 21 33.46 -11.93 20.85
N GLU A 22 34.38 -12.70 20.33
CA GLU A 22 34.42 -13.09 18.93
C GLU A 22 33.04 -13.68 18.58
N PRO A 23 32.37 -13.19 17.54
CA PRO A 23 31.11 -13.78 17.15
C PRO A 23 31.40 -15.21 16.70
N GLU A 24 30.72 -16.18 17.31
CA GLU A 24 30.67 -17.54 16.77
C GLU A 24 30.34 -17.44 15.28
N ALA A 25 31.14 -18.12 14.46
CA ALA A 25 30.91 -18.14 13.02
C ALA A 25 29.46 -18.60 12.77
N PRO A 26 28.69 -17.86 11.97
CA PRO A 26 27.33 -18.29 11.66
C PRO A 26 27.38 -19.69 11.06
N PRO A 27 26.41 -20.57 11.37
CA PRO A 27 26.34 -21.88 10.76
C PRO A 27 26.40 -21.69 9.24
N SER A 28 27.17 -22.52 8.57
CA SER A 28 27.31 -22.52 7.12
C SER A 28 25.92 -22.46 6.51
N PRO A 29 25.63 -21.50 5.58
CA PRO A 29 24.33 -21.43 4.96
C PRO A 29 24.03 -22.78 4.31
N GLU A 30 22.84 -23.31 4.59
CA GLU A 30 22.33 -24.46 3.85
C GLU A 30 22.47 -24.15 2.35
N PRO A 31 22.92 -25.14 1.55
CA PRO A 31 23.05 -24.90 0.12
C PRO A 31 21.70 -24.45 -0.43
N LEU A 32 21.68 -23.24 -1.00
CA LEU A 32 20.50 -22.72 -1.71
C LEU A 32 20.00 -23.82 -2.65
N PRO A 33 18.70 -24.08 -2.72
CA PRO A 33 18.15 -25.02 -3.68
C PRO A 33 18.69 -24.65 -5.05
N GLN A 34 19.33 -25.61 -5.71
CA GLN A 34 19.90 -25.40 -7.03
C GLN A 34 18.78 -24.91 -7.95
N PRO A 35 19.04 -23.87 -8.75
CA PRO A 35 18.02 -23.37 -9.68
C PRO A 35 17.61 -24.55 -10.57
N VAL A 36 16.31 -24.86 -10.56
CA VAL A 36 15.72 -25.80 -11.50
C VAL A 36 16.03 -25.28 -12.88
N VAL A 37 16.94 -25.92 -13.59
CA VAL A 37 17.29 -25.59 -14.97
C VAL A 37 16.08 -25.97 -15.81
N THR A 38 15.17 -25.03 -16.02
CA THR A 38 14.09 -25.19 -16.99
C THR A 38 14.66 -25.25 -18.42
N PRO A 39 14.07 -26.09 -19.30
CA PRO A 39 14.56 -26.21 -20.67
C PRO A 39 14.59 -24.86 -21.37
N ARG A 40 15.61 -24.59 -22.16
CA ARG A 40 15.84 -23.37 -22.93
C ARG A 40 14.78 -23.21 -24.03
N GLY A 41 13.57 -22.76 -23.66
CA GLY A 41 12.64 -22.14 -24.58
C GLY A 41 12.40 -20.71 -24.07
N THR A 42 12.72 -19.71 -24.88
CA THR A 42 12.35 -18.33 -24.58
C THR A 42 10.85 -18.20 -24.72
N THR A 43 10.11 -18.27 -23.61
CA THR A 43 8.67 -18.03 -23.63
C THR A 43 8.44 -16.52 -23.65
N ARG A 44 7.70 -16.06 -24.63
CA ARG A 44 7.41 -14.63 -24.80
C ARG A 44 6.42 -14.17 -23.72
N LEU A 45 6.51 -12.90 -23.36
CA LEU A 45 5.61 -12.30 -22.37
C LEU A 45 4.14 -12.40 -22.78
N GLU A 46 3.85 -12.09 -24.04
CA GLU A 46 2.51 -12.08 -24.61
C GLU A 46 1.81 -13.45 -24.59
N GLU A 47 2.59 -14.53 -24.58
CA GLU A 47 2.07 -15.90 -24.49
C GLU A 47 1.64 -16.26 -23.07
N LEU A 48 2.30 -15.69 -22.05
CA LEU A 48 2.07 -16.01 -20.64
C LEU A 48 1.14 -15.03 -19.94
N VAL A 49 1.20 -13.78 -20.35
CA VAL A 49 0.46 -12.66 -19.77
C VAL A 49 -0.23 -11.93 -20.93
N PRO A 50 -1.45 -12.33 -21.32
CA PRO A 50 -2.17 -11.61 -22.37
C PRO A 50 -2.35 -10.13 -22.05
N GLY A 51 -2.03 -9.27 -22.98
CA GLY A 51 -2.10 -7.83 -22.86
C GLY A 51 -2.04 -7.15 -24.24
N GLU A 52 -2.01 -5.84 -24.24
CA GLU A 52 -1.98 -5.02 -25.44
C GLU A 52 -0.73 -4.13 -25.47
N ILE A 53 -0.36 -3.70 -26.66
CA ILE A 53 0.73 -2.73 -26.84
C ILE A 53 0.09 -1.39 -27.19
N LEU A 54 0.25 -0.42 -26.29
CA LEU A 54 -0.15 0.97 -26.52
C LEU A 54 1.02 1.71 -27.16
N GLU A 55 0.73 2.43 -28.25
CA GLU A 55 1.69 3.32 -28.90
C GLU A 55 1.37 4.78 -28.58
N ASN A 56 2.38 5.54 -28.20
CA ASN A 56 2.28 6.98 -27.98
C ASN A 56 3.54 7.71 -28.49
N SER A 57 3.63 9.02 -28.31
CA SER A 57 4.74 9.85 -28.81
C SER A 57 6.13 9.45 -28.27
N ALA A 58 6.21 8.67 -27.18
CA ALA A 58 7.46 8.20 -26.60
C ALA A 58 7.79 6.74 -26.95
N GLY A 59 6.93 6.04 -27.69
CA GLY A 59 7.14 4.66 -28.13
C GLY A 59 6.03 3.70 -27.69
N LEU A 60 6.42 2.47 -27.40
CA LEU A 60 5.50 1.37 -27.09
C LEU A 60 5.48 1.10 -25.58
N CYS A 61 4.30 0.83 -25.04
CA CYS A 61 4.09 0.40 -23.67
C CYS A 61 3.24 -0.87 -23.64
N TYR A 62 3.69 -1.89 -22.90
CA TYR A 62 2.89 -3.10 -22.69
C TYR A 62 1.92 -2.91 -21.54
N VAL A 63 0.63 -3.19 -21.77
CA VAL A 63 -0.42 -3.03 -20.76
C VAL A 63 -1.25 -4.31 -20.64
N ARG A 64 -1.36 -4.85 -19.44
CA ARG A 64 -2.33 -5.88 -19.11
C ARG A 64 -3.52 -5.23 -18.40
N THR A 65 -4.73 -5.49 -18.90
CA THR A 65 -5.97 -5.02 -18.28
C THR A 65 -6.76 -6.20 -17.74
N GLN A 66 -7.23 -6.11 -16.51
CA GLN A 66 -8.08 -7.11 -15.88
C GLN A 66 -9.25 -6.41 -15.19
N ALA A 67 -10.48 -6.80 -15.55
CA ALA A 67 -11.70 -6.24 -14.99
C ALA A 67 -12.37 -7.23 -14.02
N TYR A 68 -12.81 -6.71 -12.88
CA TYR A 68 -13.52 -7.46 -11.85
C TYR A 68 -14.91 -6.84 -11.69
N PRO A 69 -16.02 -7.57 -11.92
CA PRO A 69 -17.34 -7.11 -11.52
C PRO A 69 -17.36 -6.67 -10.06
N LEU A 70 -18.10 -5.63 -9.72
CA LEU A 70 -18.14 -5.13 -8.32
C LEU A 70 -18.65 -6.15 -7.31
N ALA A 71 -19.42 -7.14 -7.74
CA ALA A 71 -19.84 -8.29 -6.93
C ALA A 71 -18.71 -9.29 -6.67
N SER A 72 -17.59 -9.22 -7.42
CA SER A 72 -16.43 -10.08 -7.18
C SER A 72 -15.89 -9.80 -5.79
N ALA A 73 -15.68 -10.86 -5.01
CA ALA A 73 -15.23 -10.74 -3.65
C ALA A 73 -13.73 -11.01 -3.53
N ARG A 74 -13.05 -10.20 -2.73
CA ARG A 74 -11.73 -10.50 -2.20
C ARG A 74 -11.89 -11.06 -0.79
N GLY A 75 -11.79 -12.39 -0.64
CA GLY A 75 -12.26 -13.07 0.56
C GLY A 75 -13.76 -12.87 0.75
N GLN A 76 -14.15 -12.32 1.89
CA GLN A 76 -15.55 -11.99 2.19
C GLN A 76 -15.95 -10.54 1.80
N TYR A 77 -15.07 -9.79 1.14
CA TYR A 77 -15.28 -8.38 0.82
C TYR A 77 -15.57 -8.20 -0.68
N PRO A 78 -16.84 -8.02 -1.09
CA PRO A 78 -17.17 -7.57 -2.43
C PRO A 78 -16.49 -6.22 -2.73
N LEU A 79 -15.87 -6.09 -3.89
CA LEU A 79 -15.10 -4.90 -4.24
C LEU A 79 -15.97 -3.63 -4.24
N GLY A 80 -17.24 -3.77 -4.62
CA GLY A 80 -18.20 -2.66 -4.63
C GLY A 80 -18.55 -2.10 -3.25
N ASN A 81 -18.30 -2.84 -2.16
CA ASN A 81 -18.62 -2.38 -0.81
C ASN A 81 -17.88 -1.08 -0.45
N LEU A 82 -16.67 -0.90 -0.97
CA LEU A 82 -15.88 0.29 -0.72
C LEU A 82 -16.56 1.56 -1.23
N LEU A 83 -17.37 1.49 -2.29
CA LEU A 83 -18.11 2.64 -2.85
C LEU A 83 -19.18 3.20 -1.89
N ALA A 84 -19.59 2.43 -0.89
CA ALA A 84 -20.46 2.89 0.20
C ALA A 84 -19.68 3.60 1.32
N ARG A 85 -18.35 3.64 1.26
CA ARG A 85 -17.48 4.29 2.25
C ARG A 85 -17.07 5.67 1.75
N HIS A 86 -16.80 6.56 2.70
CA HIS A 86 -16.31 7.90 2.36
C HIS A 86 -14.85 8.05 2.83
N PRO A 87 -13.92 8.50 1.95
CA PRO A 87 -12.51 8.64 2.30
C PRO A 87 -12.24 9.55 3.50
N ILE A 88 -13.12 10.52 3.78
CA ILE A 88 -12.99 11.42 4.94
C ILE A 88 -12.95 10.68 6.28
N THR A 89 -13.51 9.46 6.34
CA THR A 89 -13.45 8.59 7.51
C THR A 89 -12.00 8.33 7.96
N PHE A 90 -11.06 8.35 7.03
CA PHE A 90 -9.64 8.12 7.31
C PHE A 90 -8.89 9.39 7.73
N ALA A 91 -9.43 10.57 7.52
CA ALA A 91 -8.74 11.84 7.80
C ALA A 91 -8.19 11.95 9.23
N PRO A 92 -8.90 11.52 10.29
CA PRO A 92 -8.40 11.53 11.66
C PRO A 92 -7.21 10.58 11.89
N PHE A 93 -7.11 9.53 11.08
CA PHE A 93 -6.12 8.46 11.23
C PHE A 93 -4.92 8.60 10.29
N HIS A 94 -4.98 9.58 9.38
CA HIS A 94 -3.97 9.85 8.39
C HIS A 94 -3.68 11.36 8.30
N PRO A 95 -2.81 11.94 9.15
CA PRO A 95 -2.47 13.35 9.08
C PRO A 95 -1.90 13.69 7.71
N ASN A 96 -2.28 14.85 7.18
CA ASN A 96 -1.91 15.34 5.85
C ASN A 96 -2.56 14.58 4.68
N PHE A 97 -3.73 14.02 4.89
CA PHE A 97 -4.43 13.28 3.86
C PHE A 97 -4.97 14.19 2.74
N GLY A 98 -5.12 15.48 2.98
CA GLY A 98 -5.61 16.46 1.99
C GLY A 98 -7.05 16.19 1.52
N LEU A 99 -7.76 15.30 2.21
CA LEU A 99 -9.12 14.94 1.87
C LEU A 99 -10.06 16.10 2.08
N ARG A 100 -10.93 16.28 1.10
CA ARG A 100 -12.09 17.18 1.14
C ARG A 100 -13.34 16.32 1.08
N ASP A 101 -14.44 16.83 1.59
CA ASP A 101 -15.74 16.16 1.59
C ASP A 101 -16.26 15.82 0.17
N THR A 102 -15.63 16.37 -0.85
CA THR A 102 -16.01 16.20 -2.26
C THR A 102 -15.34 15.01 -2.96
N VAL A 103 -14.35 14.39 -2.33
CA VAL A 103 -13.61 13.27 -2.95
C VAL A 103 -14.18 11.93 -2.47
N ASP A 104 -14.47 11.02 -3.39
CA ASP A 104 -14.91 9.68 -3.06
C ASP A 104 -14.03 8.59 -3.73
N PHE A 105 -14.27 7.31 -3.39
CA PHE A 105 -13.51 6.21 -3.93
C PHE A 105 -13.75 5.97 -5.44
N ARG A 106 -14.84 6.50 -6.02
CA ARG A 106 -15.07 6.47 -7.48
C ARG A 106 -13.99 7.26 -8.23
N GLN A 107 -13.41 8.25 -7.57
CA GLN A 107 -12.39 9.15 -8.12
C GLN A 107 -10.97 8.76 -7.65
N ALA A 108 -10.81 7.55 -7.11
CA ALA A 108 -9.54 7.06 -6.59
C ALA A 108 -8.81 6.16 -7.59
N ALA A 109 -7.49 6.35 -7.71
CA ALA A 109 -6.57 5.42 -8.34
C ALA A 109 -5.78 4.67 -7.25
N PHE A 110 -5.89 3.35 -7.22
CA PHE A 110 -5.11 2.45 -6.37
C PHE A 110 -3.81 2.13 -7.08
N ILE A 111 -2.68 2.51 -6.50
CA ILE A 111 -1.38 2.45 -7.18
C ILE A 111 -0.42 1.57 -6.38
N ASP A 112 0.24 0.66 -7.09
CA ASP A 112 1.34 -0.16 -6.59
C ASP A 112 2.42 -0.29 -7.66
N THR A 113 3.71 -0.37 -7.26
CA THR A 113 4.84 -0.36 -8.20
C THR A 113 5.83 -1.47 -7.95
N GLU A 114 6.33 -2.08 -9.06
CA GLU A 114 7.46 -2.98 -9.02
C GLU A 114 8.71 -2.29 -9.58
N THR A 115 9.83 -2.46 -8.89
CA THR A 115 11.03 -1.67 -9.12
C THR A 115 12.28 -2.52 -9.30
N THR A 116 13.29 -1.96 -9.98
CA THR A 116 14.57 -2.63 -10.19
C THR A 116 15.46 -2.68 -8.96
N GLY A 117 15.02 -2.11 -7.83
CA GLY A 117 15.78 -2.11 -6.58
C GLY A 117 14.98 -1.57 -5.42
N LEU A 118 15.38 -1.91 -4.20
CA LEU A 118 14.68 -1.55 -2.95
C LEU A 118 14.96 -0.11 -2.46
N GLY A 119 15.72 0.68 -3.20
CA GLY A 119 16.09 2.04 -2.83
C GLY A 119 15.42 3.09 -3.72
N GLY A 120 15.18 4.30 -3.19
CA GLY A 120 14.58 5.44 -3.93
C GLY A 120 15.57 6.27 -4.74
N GLY A 121 16.66 5.71 -5.26
CA GLY A 121 17.68 6.44 -6.02
C GLY A 121 17.31 6.70 -7.47
N ALA A 122 17.94 7.72 -8.10
CA ALA A 122 17.71 8.11 -9.50
C ALA A 122 18.00 6.99 -10.54
N GLY A 123 18.72 5.94 -10.15
CA GLY A 123 19.00 4.76 -10.98
C GLY A 123 17.99 3.62 -10.81
N VAL A 124 16.96 3.78 -9.98
CA VAL A 124 15.90 2.79 -9.80
C VAL A 124 14.76 3.10 -10.77
N TYR A 125 14.36 2.09 -11.54
CA TYR A 125 13.23 2.18 -12.47
C TYR A 125 11.99 1.55 -11.86
N CYS A 126 10.81 2.13 -12.12
CA CYS A 126 9.54 1.45 -11.97
C CYS A 126 9.29 0.69 -13.27
N PHE A 127 9.58 -0.61 -13.29
CA PHE A 127 9.38 -1.40 -14.50
C PHE A 127 7.95 -1.90 -14.67
N MET A 128 7.16 -1.88 -13.59
CA MET A 128 5.72 -2.11 -13.61
C MET A 128 5.03 -1.11 -12.70
N VAL A 129 3.94 -0.54 -13.19
CA VAL A 129 3.02 0.30 -12.42
C VAL A 129 1.63 -0.27 -12.56
N GLY A 130 1.09 -0.80 -11.48
CA GLY A 130 -0.28 -1.25 -11.43
C GLY A 130 -1.19 -0.11 -10.96
N VAL A 131 -2.32 0.07 -11.64
CA VAL A 131 -3.36 1.05 -11.29
C VAL A 131 -4.72 0.39 -11.30
N GLY A 132 -5.39 0.38 -10.14
CA GLY A 132 -6.76 -0.09 -9.97
C GLY A 132 -7.73 1.09 -9.89
N THR A 133 -8.86 1.01 -10.62
CA THR A 133 -9.84 2.09 -10.71
C THR A 133 -11.26 1.55 -10.78
N PHE A 134 -12.23 2.30 -10.26
CA PHE A 134 -13.65 1.99 -10.43
C PHE A 134 -14.15 2.61 -11.73
N GLU A 135 -14.77 1.79 -12.61
CA GLU A 135 -15.16 2.23 -13.95
C GLU A 135 -16.57 1.76 -14.34
N CYS A 136 -17.18 2.55 -15.23
CA CYS A 136 -18.45 2.23 -15.87
C CYS A 136 -18.16 1.59 -17.22
N GLY A 137 -18.86 0.52 -17.59
CA GLY A 137 -18.75 -0.04 -18.95
C GLY A 137 -18.87 -1.57 -18.96
N VAL A 138 -19.20 -2.10 -20.13
CA VAL A 138 -19.21 -3.55 -20.40
C VAL A 138 -17.86 -3.91 -20.98
N TRP A 139 -17.06 -4.60 -20.19
CA TRP A 139 -15.82 -5.20 -20.67
C TRP A 139 -16.15 -6.59 -21.19
N SER A 140 -16.10 -6.79 -22.51
CA SER A 140 -16.12 -8.15 -23.06
C SER A 140 -14.67 -8.58 -23.31
N ALA A 141 -14.31 -9.75 -22.81
CA ALA A 141 -12.98 -10.34 -23.02
C ALA A 141 -12.71 -10.68 -24.51
N GLU A 142 -13.73 -10.62 -25.35
CA GLU A 142 -13.69 -10.97 -26.78
C GLU A 142 -13.69 -9.77 -27.73
N CYS A 143 -14.07 -8.58 -27.25
CA CYS A 143 -14.01 -7.35 -28.02
C CYS A 143 -12.97 -6.45 -27.40
N GLY A 144 -11.87 -6.24 -28.11
CA GLY A 144 -10.95 -5.14 -27.83
C GLY A 144 -11.76 -3.86 -27.58
N ILE A 145 -11.24 -3.02 -26.72
CA ILE A 145 -11.78 -1.74 -26.27
C ILE A 145 -12.70 -1.14 -27.34
N GLU A 146 -14.03 -1.16 -27.14
CA GLU A 146 -14.83 -0.17 -27.81
C GLU A 146 -14.42 1.19 -27.22
N THR A 147 -13.53 1.83 -27.93
CA THR A 147 -13.15 3.22 -27.68
C THR A 147 -14.34 4.11 -27.97
N ASN A 148 -15.26 4.17 -27.04
CA ASN A 148 -16.03 5.37 -26.90
C ASN A 148 -15.06 6.42 -26.36
N HIS A 149 -14.78 7.41 -27.18
CA HIS A 149 -13.86 8.52 -27.03
C HIS A 149 -13.32 8.79 -25.62
N PRO A 150 -12.02 9.07 -25.46
CA PRO A 150 -11.32 9.24 -24.18
C PRO A 150 -11.87 10.37 -23.29
N ASN A 151 -12.90 11.10 -23.71
CA ASN A 151 -13.46 12.25 -23.01
C ASN A 151 -14.92 12.08 -22.52
N ALA A 152 -15.50 10.88 -22.63
CA ALA A 152 -16.91 10.68 -22.29
C ALA A 152 -17.10 9.60 -21.20
N PHE A 153 -16.67 9.89 -19.98
CA PHE A 153 -17.38 9.35 -18.84
C PHE A 153 -18.45 10.37 -18.47
N PRO A 154 -19.75 10.06 -18.66
CA PRO A 154 -20.77 10.88 -18.04
C PRO A 154 -20.53 10.77 -16.52
N ALA A 155 -20.38 11.90 -15.86
CA ALA A 155 -20.21 12.03 -14.41
C ALA A 155 -21.41 11.47 -13.60
N SER A 156 -22.31 10.73 -14.22
CA SER A 156 -23.59 10.28 -13.69
C SER A 156 -23.85 8.77 -13.71
N SER A 157 -22.92 7.93 -14.19
CA SER A 157 -23.14 6.48 -14.16
C SER A 157 -22.33 5.84 -13.04
N ASP A 158 -23.00 5.04 -12.19
CA ASP A 158 -22.34 4.26 -11.14
C ASP A 158 -21.37 3.25 -11.77
N PRO A 159 -20.19 3.05 -11.17
CA PRO A 159 -19.25 2.05 -11.63
C PRO A 159 -19.85 0.64 -11.62
N THR A 160 -19.45 -0.17 -12.58
CA THR A 160 -19.87 -1.58 -12.68
C THR A 160 -18.72 -2.55 -12.42
N HIS A 161 -17.49 -2.09 -12.60
CA HIS A 161 -16.28 -2.90 -12.47
C HIS A 161 -15.18 -2.17 -11.69
N PHE A 162 -14.32 -2.95 -11.08
CA PHE A 162 -12.99 -2.52 -10.66
C PHE A 162 -11.99 -3.02 -11.69
N VAL A 163 -11.24 -2.12 -12.31
CA VAL A 163 -10.34 -2.43 -13.41
C VAL A 163 -8.90 -2.22 -12.97
N VAL A 164 -8.07 -3.25 -13.11
CA VAL A 164 -6.63 -3.17 -12.84
C VAL A 164 -5.89 -3.12 -14.16
N ARG A 165 -5.11 -2.07 -14.36
CA ARG A 165 -4.18 -1.91 -15.49
C ARG A 165 -2.76 -1.97 -14.98
N GLN A 166 -1.96 -2.85 -15.59
CA GLN A 166 -0.56 -3.04 -15.26
C GLN A 166 0.29 -2.59 -16.44
N PHE A 167 0.87 -1.38 -16.33
CA PHE A 167 1.80 -0.82 -17.29
C PHE A 167 3.17 -1.44 -17.07
N PHE A 168 3.70 -2.11 -18.05
CA PHE A 168 4.94 -2.87 -17.94
C PHE A 168 5.99 -2.43 -18.95
N MET A 169 7.19 -2.25 -18.48
CA MET A 169 8.37 -1.89 -19.27
C MET A 169 9.14 -3.16 -19.63
N ARG A 170 9.06 -3.60 -20.90
CA ARG A 170 9.77 -4.79 -21.40
C ARG A 170 11.27 -4.54 -21.54
N ASN A 171 11.66 -3.29 -21.66
CA ASN A 171 13.04 -2.83 -21.65
C ASN A 171 13.10 -1.32 -21.29
N PRO A 172 14.25 -0.80 -20.83
CA PRO A 172 14.38 0.59 -20.37
C PRO A 172 13.99 1.67 -21.38
N ALA A 173 14.02 1.38 -22.70
CA ALA A 173 13.62 2.33 -23.72
C ALA A 173 12.10 2.60 -23.73
N GLU A 174 11.31 1.74 -23.13
CA GLU A 174 9.85 1.87 -23.04
C GLU A 174 9.38 2.75 -21.86
N GLU A 175 10.30 3.24 -21.02
CA GLU A 175 9.90 4.01 -19.83
C GLU A 175 9.12 5.28 -20.20
N GLY A 176 9.55 6.01 -21.22
CA GLY A 176 8.84 7.20 -21.69
C GLY A 176 7.39 6.90 -22.04
N ALA A 177 7.18 5.83 -22.81
CA ALA A 177 5.85 5.41 -23.24
C ALA A 177 4.98 4.96 -22.05
N LEU A 178 5.57 4.25 -21.07
CA LEU A 178 4.89 3.89 -19.84
C LEU A 178 4.46 5.14 -19.06
N MET A 179 5.34 6.14 -18.92
CA MET A 179 5.03 7.37 -18.20
C MET A 179 3.92 8.19 -18.88
N PHE A 180 3.85 8.20 -20.22
CA PHE A 180 2.75 8.83 -20.96
C PHE A 180 1.43 8.13 -20.71
N ALA A 181 1.36 6.82 -20.90
CA ALA A 181 0.14 6.05 -20.70
C ALA A 181 -0.37 6.14 -19.25
N LEU A 182 0.55 6.07 -18.30
CA LEU A 182 0.23 6.25 -16.87
C LEU A 182 -0.30 7.66 -16.60
N ALA A 183 0.35 8.70 -17.10
CA ALA A 183 -0.04 10.09 -16.88
C ALA A 183 -1.44 10.36 -17.42
N GLU A 184 -1.74 9.89 -18.63
CA GLU A 184 -3.07 10.02 -19.26
C GLU A 184 -4.16 9.35 -18.43
N LEU A 185 -3.91 8.15 -17.89
CA LEU A 185 -4.86 7.47 -17.01
C LEU A 185 -5.08 8.28 -15.72
N LEU A 186 -4.01 8.70 -15.06
CA LEU A 186 -4.08 9.35 -13.75
C LEU A 186 -4.73 10.73 -13.76
N GLU A 187 -4.78 11.42 -14.89
CA GLU A 187 -5.46 12.73 -15.00
C GLU A 187 -6.98 12.67 -14.77
N ARG A 188 -7.56 11.48 -14.87
CA ARG A 188 -9.00 11.26 -14.68
C ARG A 188 -9.40 11.13 -13.22
N TYR A 189 -8.43 11.03 -12.30
CA TYR A 189 -8.66 10.74 -10.88
C TYR A 189 -8.19 11.88 -9.99
N GLU A 190 -8.80 11.97 -8.81
CA GLU A 190 -8.54 13.07 -7.88
C GLU A 190 -7.79 12.64 -6.62
N MET A 191 -7.80 11.34 -6.31
CA MET A 191 -7.17 10.77 -5.12
C MET A 191 -6.32 9.54 -5.48
N SER A 192 -5.17 9.41 -4.87
CA SER A 192 -4.39 8.17 -4.90
C SER A 192 -4.62 7.34 -3.63
N VAL A 193 -4.69 6.03 -3.78
CA VAL A 193 -4.68 5.06 -2.67
C VAL A 193 -3.48 4.15 -2.86
N THR A 194 -2.69 3.94 -1.80
CA THR A 194 -1.48 3.11 -1.86
C THR A 194 -1.31 2.31 -0.57
N PHE A 195 -0.36 1.40 -0.56
CA PHE A 195 0.11 0.77 0.66
C PHE A 195 1.61 1.01 0.87
N ASN A 196 1.98 1.93 1.77
CA ASN A 196 3.34 2.45 1.98
C ASN A 196 3.86 3.34 0.84
N GLY A 197 3.01 3.71 -0.10
CA GLY A 197 3.41 4.45 -1.30
C GLY A 197 3.77 5.91 -1.05
N ARG A 198 3.39 6.49 0.10
CA ARG A 198 3.77 7.85 0.48
C ARG A 198 5.28 8.03 0.55
N THR A 199 5.98 7.01 1.03
CA THR A 199 7.43 7.04 1.23
C THR A 199 8.20 6.32 0.13
N PHE A 200 7.54 5.53 -0.71
CA PHE A 200 8.19 4.71 -1.72
C PHE A 200 7.64 4.98 -3.13
N ASP A 201 6.44 4.54 -3.48
CA ASP A 201 5.91 4.55 -4.85
C ASP A 201 5.79 5.95 -5.43
N LEU A 202 5.08 6.85 -4.72
CA LEU A 202 4.80 8.18 -5.25
C LEU A 202 6.05 9.07 -5.41
N PRO A 203 7.00 9.11 -4.47
CA PRO A 203 8.27 9.82 -4.67
C PRO A 203 9.06 9.28 -5.86
N LEU A 204 9.10 7.96 -6.05
CA LEU A 204 9.80 7.34 -7.15
C LEU A 204 9.12 7.68 -8.49
N LEU A 205 7.80 7.51 -8.60
CA LEU A 205 7.04 7.89 -9.79
C LEU A 205 7.23 9.37 -10.17
N ARG A 206 7.21 10.28 -9.19
CA ARG A 206 7.51 11.71 -9.43
C ARG A 206 8.91 11.91 -10.00
N THR A 207 9.90 11.22 -9.45
CA THR A 207 11.29 11.30 -9.91
C THR A 207 11.40 10.79 -11.34
N ARG A 208 10.79 9.64 -11.65
CA ARG A 208 10.80 9.06 -13.00
C ARG A 208 10.08 9.97 -14.00
N LEU A 209 8.91 10.50 -13.61
CA LEU A 209 8.18 11.46 -14.44
C LEU A 209 9.01 12.71 -14.73
N GLN A 210 9.67 13.31 -13.73
CA GLN A 210 10.53 14.48 -13.90
C GLN A 210 11.73 14.21 -14.83
N GLN A 211 12.30 13.01 -14.76
CA GLN A 211 13.41 12.64 -15.65
C GLN A 211 12.92 12.50 -17.09
N ASN A 212 11.77 11.86 -17.30
CA ASN A 212 11.19 11.72 -18.63
C ASN A 212 10.70 13.04 -19.23
N GLN A 213 10.23 13.99 -18.44
CA GLN A 213 9.83 15.34 -18.90
C GLN A 213 10.98 16.13 -19.56
N ARG A 214 12.23 15.77 -19.33
CA ARG A 214 13.39 16.38 -20.00
C ARG A 214 13.50 15.93 -21.44
N MET A 215 13.16 14.68 -21.71
CA MET A 215 13.18 14.08 -23.05
C MET A 215 11.87 14.30 -23.78
N TYR A 216 10.76 14.32 -23.05
CA TYR A 216 9.39 14.43 -23.56
C TYR A 216 8.68 15.62 -22.92
N PRO A 217 8.79 16.83 -23.53
CA PRO A 217 8.19 18.06 -22.96
C PRO A 217 6.67 17.99 -22.77
N ASP A 218 5.96 17.19 -23.56
CA ASP A 218 4.51 17.02 -23.49
C ASP A 218 4.05 16.37 -22.16
N LEU A 219 4.94 15.69 -21.45
CA LEU A 219 4.66 15.20 -20.09
C LEU A 219 4.64 16.30 -19.03
N ARG A 220 5.01 17.55 -19.36
CA ARG A 220 5.04 18.64 -18.39
C ARG A 220 3.63 19.01 -17.94
N GLY A 221 3.45 19.03 -16.62
CA GLY A 221 2.17 19.33 -16.01
C GLY A 221 1.15 18.19 -16.02
N SER A 222 1.53 17.03 -16.58
CA SER A 222 0.73 15.80 -16.54
C SER A 222 0.89 15.05 -15.22
N ALA A 223 0.05 14.03 -15.01
CA ALA A 223 0.02 13.19 -13.80
C ALA A 223 -0.08 14.01 -12.51
N ARG A 224 -0.94 15.02 -12.50
CA ARG A 224 -1.18 15.90 -11.34
C ARG A 224 -1.55 15.13 -10.08
N LEU A 225 -2.16 13.95 -10.23
CA LEU A 225 -2.50 13.07 -9.12
C LEU A 225 -1.28 12.70 -8.26
N LEU A 226 -0.10 12.60 -8.85
CA LEU A 226 1.14 12.26 -8.13
C LEU A 226 1.71 13.44 -7.32
N ALA A 227 1.20 14.66 -7.45
CA ALA A 227 1.68 15.82 -6.71
C ALA A 227 1.49 15.64 -5.18
N ALA A 228 2.40 16.21 -4.40
CA ALA A 228 2.44 15.97 -2.95
C ALA A 228 1.23 16.55 -2.20
N GLU A 229 0.62 17.58 -2.76
CA GLU A 229 -0.56 18.29 -2.23
C GLU A 229 -1.89 17.64 -2.58
N ARG A 230 -1.90 16.65 -3.47
CA ARG A 230 -3.13 15.96 -3.88
C ARG A 230 -3.60 14.98 -2.79
N PRO A 231 -4.92 14.74 -2.70
CA PRO A 231 -5.46 13.76 -1.78
C PRO A 231 -4.81 12.39 -1.97
N HIS A 232 -4.32 11.83 -0.86
CA HIS A 232 -3.61 10.56 -0.87
C HIS A 232 -3.92 9.76 0.38
N LEU A 233 -4.46 8.56 0.23
CA LEU A 233 -4.69 7.59 1.29
C LEU A 233 -3.62 6.50 1.24
N ASP A 234 -2.65 6.57 2.15
CA ASP A 234 -1.70 5.47 2.38
C ASP A 234 -2.24 4.55 3.48
N LEU A 235 -2.74 3.38 3.10
CA LEU A 235 -3.42 2.44 3.98
C LEU A 235 -2.53 1.87 5.09
N LEU A 236 -1.20 1.93 4.94
CA LEU A 236 -0.28 1.47 5.97
C LEU A 236 -0.46 2.25 7.29
N HIS A 237 -0.70 3.56 7.20
CA HIS A 237 -0.82 4.39 8.40
C HIS A 237 -2.05 4.06 9.25
N PRO A 238 -3.29 4.05 8.70
CA PRO A 238 -4.46 3.64 9.46
C PRO A 238 -4.37 2.17 9.92
N ALA A 239 -3.86 1.25 9.10
CA ALA A 239 -3.65 -0.13 9.50
C ALA A 239 -2.71 -0.25 10.71
N ARG A 240 -1.58 0.46 10.70
CA ARG A 240 -0.67 0.49 11.86
C ARG A 240 -1.27 1.11 13.10
N ARG A 241 -2.10 2.14 12.96
CA ARG A 241 -2.78 2.75 14.10
C ARG A 241 -3.69 1.78 14.81
N LEU A 242 -4.40 0.95 14.04
CA LEU A 242 -5.36 0.00 14.59
C LEU A 242 -4.68 -1.29 15.07
N TRP A 243 -3.80 -1.88 14.27
CA TRP A 243 -3.34 -3.27 14.48
C TRP A 243 -1.90 -3.44 14.93
N LYS A 244 -1.06 -2.38 14.96
CA LYS A 244 0.36 -2.53 15.31
C LYS A 244 0.58 -3.13 16.72
N ARG A 245 -0.35 -2.91 17.67
CA ARG A 245 -0.24 -3.50 19.02
C ARG A 245 -0.53 -5.00 19.04
N ARG A 246 -1.38 -5.46 18.13
CA ARG A 246 -1.80 -6.87 18.03
C ARG A 246 -0.94 -7.68 17.07
N LEU A 247 -0.54 -7.09 15.97
CA LEU A 247 0.20 -7.77 14.92
C LEU A 247 1.70 -7.46 15.01
N GLN A 248 2.54 -8.49 14.87
CA GLN A 248 3.99 -8.31 14.78
C GLN A 248 4.41 -7.53 13.54
N SER A 249 3.65 -7.66 12.46
CA SER A 249 3.91 -7.00 11.18
C SER A 249 2.60 -6.53 10.55
N CYS A 250 2.62 -5.27 10.05
CA CYS A 250 1.54 -4.70 9.25
C CYS A 250 1.96 -4.62 7.76
N ARG A 251 2.69 -5.59 7.23
CA ARG A 251 2.88 -5.74 5.78
C ARG A 251 1.57 -6.17 5.14
N LEU A 252 1.32 -5.82 3.87
CA LEU A 252 0.06 -6.12 3.20
C LEU A 252 -0.27 -7.61 3.26
N ILE A 253 0.67 -8.47 2.92
CA ILE A 253 0.50 -9.93 3.00
C ILE A 253 0.09 -10.43 4.40
N ASN A 254 0.61 -9.82 5.48
CA ASN A 254 0.21 -10.18 6.84
C ASN A 254 -1.20 -9.69 7.17
N LEU A 255 -1.59 -8.52 6.68
CA LEU A 255 -2.94 -8.01 6.84
C LEU A 255 -3.96 -8.83 6.04
N GLU A 256 -3.60 -9.26 4.85
CA GLU A 256 -4.39 -10.21 4.07
C GLU A 256 -4.69 -11.46 4.89
N GLN A 257 -3.68 -12.11 5.44
CA GLN A 257 -3.82 -13.35 6.18
C GLN A 257 -4.55 -13.18 7.52
N MET A 258 -4.14 -12.20 8.30
CA MET A 258 -4.57 -12.06 9.70
C MET A 258 -5.85 -11.25 9.89
N ILE A 259 -6.17 -10.38 8.93
CA ILE A 259 -7.32 -9.46 9.00
C ILE A 259 -8.38 -9.84 7.97
N LEU A 260 -7.96 -10.03 6.71
CA LEU A 260 -8.91 -10.31 5.63
C LEU A 260 -9.19 -11.81 5.46
N GLY A 261 -8.42 -12.69 6.12
CA GLY A 261 -8.53 -14.14 6.00
C GLY A 261 -8.14 -14.67 4.61
N LEU A 262 -7.29 -13.94 3.89
CA LEU A 262 -6.87 -14.26 2.53
C LEU A 262 -5.57 -15.06 2.52
N GLN A 263 -5.48 -15.99 1.60
CA GLN A 263 -4.23 -16.67 1.26
C GLN A 263 -3.99 -16.51 -0.24
N ARG A 264 -2.80 -16.06 -0.61
CA ARG A 264 -2.39 -16.02 -2.02
C ARG A 264 -2.10 -17.42 -2.52
N SER A 265 -2.22 -17.63 -3.81
CA SER A 265 -1.85 -18.90 -4.43
C SER A 265 -0.33 -19.13 -4.40
N GLU A 266 0.10 -20.35 -4.70
CA GLU A 266 1.52 -20.71 -4.86
C GLU A 266 2.18 -19.97 -6.05
N GLU A 267 1.41 -19.30 -6.88
CA GLU A 267 1.92 -18.45 -7.96
C GLU A 267 2.53 -17.14 -7.45
N ASP A 268 2.25 -16.73 -6.20
CA ASP A 268 2.82 -15.51 -5.64
C ASP A 268 4.35 -15.63 -5.48
N VAL A 269 5.02 -14.48 -5.59
CA VAL A 269 6.46 -14.38 -5.38
C VAL A 269 6.77 -13.47 -4.20
N PRO A 270 7.79 -13.78 -3.39
CA PRO A 270 8.25 -12.84 -2.38
C PRO A 270 8.71 -11.53 -3.02
N GLY A 271 8.14 -10.39 -2.61
CA GLY A 271 8.40 -9.08 -3.23
C GLY A 271 9.89 -8.70 -3.31
N HIS A 272 10.71 -9.17 -2.34
CA HIS A 272 12.16 -8.90 -2.37
C HIS A 272 12.91 -9.61 -3.51
N LEU A 273 12.32 -10.64 -4.15
CA LEU A 273 12.90 -11.34 -5.30
C LEU A 273 12.53 -10.67 -6.64
N ILE A 274 11.49 -9.86 -6.68
CA ILE A 274 10.96 -9.27 -7.92
C ILE A 274 12.03 -8.48 -8.71
N PRO A 275 12.89 -7.65 -8.10
CA PRO A 275 13.96 -6.97 -8.83
C PRO A 275 14.92 -7.91 -9.55
N MET A 276 15.23 -9.04 -8.91
CA MET A 276 16.10 -10.07 -9.51
C MET A 276 15.40 -10.77 -10.67
N LEU A 277 14.13 -11.13 -10.52
CA LEU A 277 13.35 -11.79 -11.57
C LEU A 277 13.23 -10.90 -12.82
N TYR A 278 13.01 -9.59 -12.65
CA TYR A 278 13.02 -8.66 -13.76
C TYR A 278 14.40 -8.55 -14.41
N THR A 279 15.48 -8.51 -13.62
CA THR A 279 16.84 -8.50 -14.15
C THR A 279 17.14 -9.75 -14.98
N ASP A 280 16.69 -10.92 -14.53
CA ASP A 280 16.83 -12.17 -15.27
C ASP A 280 15.99 -12.17 -16.56
N TYR A 281 14.78 -11.65 -16.53
CA TYR A 281 13.96 -11.44 -17.71
C TYR A 281 14.68 -10.55 -18.74
N MET A 282 15.22 -9.41 -18.30
CA MET A 282 15.96 -8.49 -19.17
C MET A 282 17.18 -9.16 -19.82
N ARG A 283 17.88 -10.03 -19.10
CA ARG A 283 19.09 -10.72 -19.56
C ARG A 283 18.80 -11.88 -20.48
N THR A 284 17.73 -12.63 -20.24
CA THR A 284 17.43 -13.91 -20.91
C THR A 284 16.33 -13.83 -21.94
N GLY A 285 15.45 -12.82 -21.86
CA GLY A 285 14.21 -12.72 -22.62
C GLY A 285 13.14 -13.74 -22.19
N ASN A 286 13.39 -14.54 -21.13
CA ASN A 286 12.43 -15.53 -20.64
C ASN A 286 11.45 -14.88 -19.68
N ALA A 287 10.17 -14.81 -20.07
CA ALA A 287 9.11 -14.18 -19.31
C ALA A 287 8.41 -15.10 -18.29
N HIS A 288 8.87 -16.33 -18.09
CA HIS A 288 8.16 -17.32 -17.26
C HIS A 288 7.83 -16.79 -15.85
N GLU A 289 8.81 -16.16 -15.18
CA GLU A 289 8.61 -15.62 -13.85
C GLU A 289 7.84 -14.30 -13.85
N MET A 290 7.76 -13.58 -14.98
CA MET A 290 7.01 -12.32 -15.06
C MET A 290 5.52 -12.55 -14.84
N ARG A 291 4.95 -13.68 -15.24
CA ARG A 291 3.56 -14.03 -14.92
C ARG A 291 3.27 -13.92 -13.42
N ARG A 292 4.19 -14.40 -12.59
CA ARG A 292 4.09 -14.36 -11.13
C ARG A 292 4.21 -12.93 -10.60
N VAL A 293 5.06 -12.10 -11.21
CA VAL A 293 5.19 -10.68 -10.86
C VAL A 293 3.91 -9.91 -11.19
N PHE A 294 3.31 -10.16 -12.37
CA PHE A 294 2.01 -9.58 -12.71
C PHE A 294 0.91 -10.02 -11.75
N TYR A 295 0.93 -11.29 -11.32
CA TYR A 295 0.00 -11.79 -10.31
C TYR A 295 0.20 -11.04 -8.98
N HIS A 296 1.43 -10.94 -8.48
CA HIS A 296 1.76 -10.27 -7.22
C HIS A 296 1.23 -8.82 -7.18
N ASN A 297 1.59 -8.02 -8.14
CA ASN A 297 1.17 -6.62 -8.23
C ASN A 297 -0.37 -6.47 -8.35
N CYS A 298 -1.03 -7.35 -9.12
CA CYS A 298 -2.50 -7.35 -9.22
C CYS A 298 -3.17 -7.68 -7.88
N GLU A 299 -2.64 -8.68 -7.15
CA GLU A 299 -3.12 -9.07 -5.84
C GLU A 299 -2.98 -7.93 -4.81
N ASP A 300 -1.86 -7.21 -4.82
CA ASP A 300 -1.64 -6.06 -3.95
C ASP A 300 -2.70 -4.99 -4.17
N ILE A 301 -3.02 -4.67 -5.43
CA ILE A 301 -4.03 -3.67 -5.77
C ILE A 301 -5.43 -4.09 -5.34
N VAL A 302 -5.84 -5.31 -5.66
CA VAL A 302 -7.20 -5.80 -5.30
C VAL A 302 -7.34 -5.91 -3.79
N SER A 303 -6.28 -6.33 -3.10
CA SER A 303 -6.28 -6.43 -1.63
C SER A 303 -6.36 -5.05 -0.95
N MET A 304 -5.81 -3.99 -1.56
CA MET A 304 -5.98 -2.63 -1.05
C MET A 304 -7.45 -2.21 -1.02
N VAL A 305 -8.28 -2.62 -1.98
CA VAL A 305 -9.73 -2.33 -1.99
C VAL A 305 -10.42 -2.97 -0.80
N ALA A 306 -10.20 -4.27 -0.59
CA ALA A 306 -10.77 -5.00 0.54
C ALA A 306 -10.29 -4.45 1.89
N LEU A 307 -9.00 -4.10 1.98
CA LEU A 307 -8.41 -3.52 3.18
C LEU A 307 -9.00 -2.14 3.49
N ALA A 308 -9.21 -1.31 2.46
CA ALA A 308 -9.83 0.00 2.61
C ALA A 308 -11.28 -0.11 3.09
N ASP A 309 -12.10 -1.04 2.54
CA ASP A 309 -13.46 -1.27 3.05
C ASP A 309 -13.43 -1.73 4.50
N HIS A 310 -12.60 -2.72 4.84
CA HIS A 310 -12.51 -3.23 6.21
C HIS A 310 -12.08 -2.14 7.21
N LEU A 311 -11.05 -1.37 6.90
CA LEU A 311 -10.60 -0.23 7.72
C LEU A 311 -11.67 0.85 7.83
N GLY A 312 -12.34 1.19 6.72
CA GLY A 312 -13.42 2.17 6.69
C GLY A 312 -14.56 1.77 7.63
N ARG A 313 -14.96 0.49 7.62
CA ARG A 313 -15.95 -0.06 8.56
C ARG A 313 -15.46 0.02 10.00
N ALA A 314 -14.21 -0.39 10.27
CA ALA A 314 -13.63 -0.37 11.62
C ALA A 314 -13.62 1.02 12.23
N TYR A 315 -13.40 2.05 11.42
CA TYR A 315 -13.35 3.43 11.88
C TYR A 315 -14.72 4.12 11.94
N ALA A 316 -15.62 3.82 11.00
CA ALA A 316 -16.95 4.44 10.97
C ALA A 316 -17.90 3.81 12.00
N GLU A 317 -17.88 2.48 12.10
CA GLU A 317 -18.85 1.71 12.89
C GLU A 317 -18.15 0.56 13.64
N PRO A 318 -17.27 0.85 14.60
CA PRO A 318 -16.44 -0.17 15.22
C PRO A 318 -17.25 -1.25 15.99
N ALA A 319 -18.42 -0.91 16.48
CA ALA A 319 -19.31 -1.84 17.21
C ALA A 319 -20.17 -2.72 16.28
N ALA A 320 -20.35 -2.33 15.02
CA ALA A 320 -21.22 -3.03 14.07
C ALA A 320 -20.53 -4.17 13.31
N GLN A 321 -19.24 -4.43 13.57
CA GLN A 321 -18.50 -5.49 12.89
C GLN A 321 -18.80 -6.87 13.50
N SER A 322 -19.85 -7.53 13.00
CA SER A 322 -20.21 -8.89 13.45
C SER A 322 -19.26 -9.95 12.93
N ASP A 323 -18.77 -9.80 11.68
CA ASP A 323 -18.03 -10.85 10.98
C ASP A 323 -16.53 -10.88 11.33
N THR A 324 -15.95 -9.71 11.67
CA THR A 324 -14.56 -9.57 12.11
C THR A 324 -14.48 -8.57 13.27
N PRO A 325 -14.91 -8.96 14.47
CA PRO A 325 -14.98 -8.04 15.59
C PRO A 325 -13.60 -7.56 16.02
N LEU A 326 -13.51 -6.28 16.39
CA LEU A 326 -12.30 -5.72 16.97
C LEU A 326 -11.93 -6.45 18.25
N GLN A 327 -10.66 -6.78 18.41
CA GLN A 327 -10.12 -7.41 19.61
C GLN A 327 -9.75 -6.36 20.67
N GLY A 328 -9.47 -6.79 21.90
CA GLY A 328 -9.17 -5.87 22.99
C GLY A 328 -8.05 -4.88 22.71
N LEU A 329 -6.96 -5.33 22.05
CA LEU A 329 -5.85 -4.43 21.64
C LEU A 329 -6.24 -3.47 20.51
N ASP A 330 -7.18 -3.86 19.65
CA ASP A 330 -7.67 -2.99 18.58
C ASP A 330 -8.54 -1.88 19.19
N TRP A 331 -9.41 -2.21 20.17
CA TRP A 331 -10.20 -1.24 20.92
C TRP A 331 -9.32 -0.29 21.74
N LEU A 332 -8.25 -0.79 22.35
CA LEU A 332 -7.27 0.04 23.05
C LEU A 332 -6.61 1.05 22.09
N ALA A 333 -6.23 0.59 20.90
CA ALA A 333 -5.67 1.46 19.86
C ALA A 333 -6.69 2.48 19.33
N MET A 334 -7.95 2.07 19.18
CA MET A 334 -9.06 2.96 18.78
C MET A 334 -9.28 4.07 19.83
N GLY A 335 -9.31 3.71 21.12
CA GLY A 335 -9.43 4.68 22.21
C GLY A 335 -8.33 5.74 22.17
N GLN A 336 -7.09 5.33 21.94
CA GLN A 336 -5.96 6.26 21.78
C GLN A 336 -6.11 7.18 20.56
N CYS A 337 -6.73 6.70 19.48
CA CYS A 337 -7.03 7.54 18.34
C CYS A 337 -8.08 8.59 18.67
N TYR A 338 -9.20 8.21 19.28
CA TYR A 338 -10.25 9.12 19.72
C TYR A 338 -9.76 10.15 20.73
N GLU A 339 -8.90 9.72 21.66
CA GLU A 339 -8.29 10.64 22.64
C GLU A 339 -7.45 11.73 21.98
N LYS A 340 -6.62 11.38 20.99
CA LYS A 340 -5.83 12.34 20.21
C LYS A 340 -6.69 13.32 19.42
N LEU A 341 -7.88 12.92 19.02
CA LEU A 341 -8.88 13.75 18.34
C LEU A 341 -9.70 14.60 19.30
N GLY A 342 -9.50 14.47 20.61
CA GLY A 342 -10.32 15.15 21.63
C GLY A 342 -11.73 14.58 21.78
N GLN A 343 -12.03 13.45 21.16
CA GLN A 343 -13.32 12.76 21.23
C GLN A 343 -13.37 11.90 22.51
N LEU A 344 -13.37 12.57 23.67
CA LEU A 344 -13.23 11.89 24.95
C LEU A 344 -14.33 10.87 25.26
N PRO A 345 -15.63 11.11 24.96
CA PRO A 345 -16.66 10.09 25.18
C PRO A 345 -16.43 8.82 24.33
N SER A 346 -16.03 8.97 23.07
CA SER A 346 -15.72 7.84 22.21
C SER A 346 -14.47 7.08 22.69
N ALA A 347 -13.46 7.80 23.19
CA ALA A 347 -12.26 7.21 23.78
C ALA A 347 -12.60 6.40 25.04
N GLU A 348 -13.44 6.93 25.93
CA GLU A 348 -13.91 6.24 27.13
C GLU A 348 -14.61 4.92 26.78
N ASN A 349 -15.58 4.97 25.86
CA ASN A 349 -16.27 3.77 25.40
C ASN A 349 -15.28 2.75 24.81
N ALA A 350 -14.37 3.17 23.95
CA ALA A 350 -13.39 2.27 23.35
C ALA A 350 -12.49 1.60 24.41
N TYR A 351 -12.06 2.31 25.45
CA TYR A 351 -11.28 1.72 26.54
C TYR A 351 -12.10 0.74 27.38
N GLN A 352 -13.38 1.01 27.60
CA GLN A 352 -14.29 0.07 28.29
C GLN A 352 -14.47 -1.22 27.47
N GLN A 353 -14.65 -1.11 26.15
CA GLN A 353 -14.69 -2.27 25.24
C GLN A 353 -13.36 -3.05 25.27
N ALA A 354 -12.23 -2.33 25.29
CA ALA A 354 -10.92 -2.96 25.41
C ALA A 354 -10.81 -3.79 26.69
N LEU A 355 -11.18 -3.22 27.85
CA LEU A 355 -11.12 -3.89 29.15
C LEU A 355 -12.01 -5.13 29.20
N ALA A 356 -13.17 -5.12 28.57
CA ALA A 356 -14.06 -6.28 28.50
C ALA A 356 -13.43 -7.47 27.76
N LEU A 357 -12.53 -7.20 26.80
CA LEU A 357 -11.95 -8.21 25.91
C LEU A 357 -10.49 -8.58 26.26
N LEU A 358 -9.74 -7.66 26.90
CA LEU A 358 -8.34 -7.90 27.24
C LEU A 358 -8.22 -8.97 28.33
N ARG A 359 -7.22 -9.84 28.21
CA ARG A 359 -6.90 -10.88 29.19
C ARG A 359 -5.50 -10.71 29.78
N GLU A 360 -4.62 -10.03 29.05
CA GLU A 360 -3.24 -9.80 29.48
C GLU A 360 -3.19 -8.68 30.51
N PRO A 361 -2.60 -8.92 31.71
CA PRO A 361 -2.58 -7.92 32.80
C PRO A 361 -1.89 -6.61 32.42
N ALA A 362 -0.81 -6.66 31.63
CA ALA A 362 -0.10 -5.46 31.19
C ALA A 362 -0.97 -4.58 30.26
N ALA A 363 -1.68 -5.20 29.32
CA ALA A 363 -2.58 -4.49 28.41
C ALA A 363 -3.83 -3.95 29.16
N GLN A 364 -4.33 -4.68 30.17
CA GLN A 364 -5.41 -4.19 31.05
C GLN A 364 -4.96 -2.97 31.85
N ALA A 365 -3.75 -3.00 32.42
CA ALA A 365 -3.20 -1.86 33.15
C ALA A 365 -3.08 -0.61 32.25
N ASP A 366 -2.57 -0.77 31.01
CA ASP A 366 -2.54 0.31 30.03
C ASP A 366 -3.94 0.89 29.78
N ALA A 367 -4.95 0.02 29.63
CA ALA A 367 -6.32 0.43 29.33
C ALA A 367 -6.98 1.13 30.52
N TYR A 368 -6.79 0.63 31.76
CA TYR A 368 -7.27 1.28 32.99
C TYR A 368 -6.64 2.66 33.16
N GLN A 369 -5.33 2.77 32.98
CA GLN A 369 -4.63 4.05 33.06
C GLN A 369 -5.17 5.06 32.05
N ALA A 370 -5.36 4.63 30.79
CA ALA A 370 -5.89 5.48 29.74
C ALA A 370 -7.34 5.90 30.02
N LEU A 371 -8.19 4.98 30.50
CA LEU A 371 -9.57 5.26 30.86
C LEU A 371 -9.65 6.29 31.98
N ALA A 372 -8.91 6.08 33.08
CA ALA A 372 -8.88 7.02 34.20
C ALA A 372 -8.42 8.42 33.77
N GLN A 373 -7.42 8.51 32.86
CA GLN A 373 -6.96 9.81 32.33
C GLN A 373 -8.07 10.51 31.52
N VAL A 374 -8.80 9.77 30.68
CA VAL A 374 -9.92 10.32 29.89
C VAL A 374 -11.03 10.81 30.82
N GLN A 375 -11.44 10.02 31.81
CA GLN A 375 -12.45 10.41 32.80
C GLN A 375 -12.05 11.66 33.58
N LYS A 376 -10.78 11.76 33.99
CA LYS A 376 -10.23 12.98 34.59
C LYS A 376 -10.33 14.21 33.69
N ARG A 377 -10.01 14.05 32.39
CA ARG A 377 -10.11 15.15 31.41
C ARG A 377 -11.56 15.56 31.13
N GLN A 378 -12.51 14.68 31.31
CA GLN A 378 -13.94 14.97 31.26
C GLN A 378 -14.50 15.61 32.55
N GLY A 379 -13.67 15.73 33.59
CA GLY A 379 -14.10 16.22 34.91
C GLY A 379 -14.80 15.19 35.79
N ASN A 380 -14.84 13.92 35.35
CA ASN A 380 -15.47 12.83 36.11
C ASN A 380 -14.47 12.20 37.11
N TRP A 381 -14.16 12.96 38.15
CA TRP A 381 -13.20 12.55 39.18
C TRP A 381 -13.59 11.30 39.98
N PRO A 382 -14.90 11.10 40.34
CA PRO A 382 -15.32 9.87 41.03
C PRO A 382 -15.01 8.63 40.19
N ALA A 383 -15.44 8.59 38.91
CA ALA A 383 -15.17 7.46 38.03
C ALA A 383 -13.66 7.25 37.82
N ALA A 384 -12.90 8.32 37.65
CA ALA A 384 -11.44 8.22 37.49
C ALA A 384 -10.76 7.61 38.71
N SER A 385 -11.27 7.90 39.92
CA SER A 385 -10.74 7.32 41.18
C SER A 385 -11.08 5.85 41.34
N GLU A 386 -12.26 5.42 40.88
CA GLU A 386 -12.67 4.00 40.91
C GLU A 386 -11.90 3.17 39.85
N THR A 387 -11.55 3.79 38.70
CA THR A 387 -10.84 3.14 37.60
C THR A 387 -9.36 2.97 37.93
N TRP A 388 -8.76 3.90 38.65
CA TRP A 388 -7.35 3.92 39.03
C TRP A 388 -7.01 2.88 40.10
#